data_59527c5e36a87435452719b53fd49633
#
_entry.id   59527c5e36a87435452719b53fd49633
#
_cell.length_a   1.000
_cell.length_b   1.000
_cell.length_c   1.000
_cell.angle_alpha   90.00
_cell.angle_beta   90.00
_cell.angle_gamma   90.00
#
_symmetry.space_group_name_H-M   'P 1'
#
loop_
_entity.id
_entity.type
_entity.pdbx_description
1 polymer ?
#
loop_
_entity_poly.entity_id
_entity_poly.type
_entity_poly.pdbx_seq_one_letter_code
_entity_poly.pdbx_strand_id
1 'polypeptide(L)'
;MFRLQYISDIHLERMVGRPAFNRIVRPVTGTLALAGDIGHPHKPLYPKFIEYCKKNWDDVIVVAGNHELENGYTNQLKLTRQICSEWSNVHFLHNNSVYLKHLGVNFCGTTMWTPKVQPHLHREAVSWLDSALYNATILQSNTVVVTHHMPSKLISHGRYANYKNPGNFTNNLEDMICWPVRAWVSGHSHHQKEVTLQIDDPPTDEGEVVLGVNAYQGGGNPTQTLAFRVIPPRAPEMVLA
;
A
#
# COMPACT_ATOMS: atom_id res chain seq x y z
N MET A 1 15.76 1.69 -11.98
CA MET A 1 14.41 1.14 -12.02
C MET A 1 14.12 0.51 -10.64
N PHE A 2 13.18 1.06 -9.88
CA PHE A 2 12.69 0.48 -8.64
C PHE A 2 11.61 -0.57 -8.98
N ARG A 3 11.59 -1.67 -8.24
CA ARG A 3 10.57 -2.73 -8.38
C ARG A 3 9.97 -3.04 -7.02
N LEU A 4 8.65 -3.02 -6.95
CA LEU A 4 7.87 -3.33 -5.76
C LEU A 4 7.05 -4.59 -5.99
N GLN A 5 7.20 -5.57 -5.09
CA GLN A 5 6.24 -6.68 -5.00
C GLN A 5 5.11 -6.29 -4.05
N TYR A 6 3.88 -6.65 -4.36
CA TYR A 6 2.74 -6.30 -3.51
C TYR A 6 1.65 -7.38 -3.53
N ILE A 7 0.96 -7.52 -2.39
CA ILE A 7 -0.15 -8.46 -2.21
C ILE A 7 -1.07 -7.96 -1.09
N SER A 8 -2.35 -8.34 -1.15
CA SER A 8 -3.39 -8.05 -0.14
C SER A 8 -4.36 -9.21 0.01
N ASP A 9 -5.33 -9.08 0.92
CA ASP A 9 -6.50 -9.95 1.05
C ASP A 9 -6.14 -11.45 1.18
N ILE A 10 -5.11 -11.75 1.97
CA ILE A 10 -4.63 -13.13 2.21
C ILE A 10 -5.59 -13.88 3.14
N HIS A 11 -6.16 -13.17 4.13
CA HIS A 11 -7.10 -13.72 5.10
C HIS A 11 -6.58 -14.98 5.81
N LEU A 12 -5.38 -14.87 6.41
CA LEU A 12 -4.76 -15.97 7.15
C LEU A 12 -5.66 -16.55 8.24
N GLU A 13 -6.59 -15.74 8.79
CA GLU A 13 -7.57 -16.19 9.77
C GLU A 13 -8.56 -17.24 9.25
N ARG A 14 -8.72 -17.31 7.93
CA ARG A 14 -9.60 -18.28 7.25
C ARG A 14 -8.87 -19.55 6.82
N MET A 15 -7.54 -19.56 6.93
CA MET A 15 -6.74 -20.73 6.51
C MET A 15 -6.70 -21.78 7.60
N VAL A 16 -6.89 -23.04 7.21
CA VAL A 16 -6.83 -24.20 8.10
C VAL A 16 -5.42 -24.80 8.08
N GLY A 17 -4.90 -25.14 9.25
CA GLY A 17 -3.62 -25.81 9.40
C GLY A 17 -2.40 -24.89 9.31
N ARG A 18 -1.33 -25.35 8.69
CA ARG A 18 -0.08 -24.61 8.50
C ARG A 18 0.15 -24.33 7.00
N PRO A 19 -0.32 -23.22 6.48
CA PRO A 19 -0.10 -22.90 5.07
C PRO A 19 1.39 -22.75 4.78
N ALA A 20 1.80 -23.19 3.60
CA ALA A 20 3.15 -22.91 3.10
C ALA A 20 3.20 -21.48 2.58
N PHE A 21 3.77 -20.55 3.33
CA PHE A 21 3.77 -19.12 3.03
C PHE A 21 4.41 -18.77 1.68
N ASN A 22 5.39 -19.56 1.24
CA ASN A 22 6.00 -19.42 -0.09
C ASN A 22 5.06 -19.76 -1.27
N ARG A 23 3.91 -20.37 -1.02
CA ARG A 23 2.84 -20.54 -2.01
C ARG A 23 1.88 -19.34 -2.03
N ILE A 24 1.84 -18.55 -0.96
CA ILE A 24 1.06 -17.32 -0.87
C ILE A 24 1.83 -16.19 -1.56
N VAL A 25 3.08 -15.98 -1.15
CA VAL A 25 4.00 -15.01 -1.73
C VAL A 25 5.43 -15.53 -1.63
N ARG A 26 6.21 -15.35 -2.70
CA ARG A 26 7.64 -15.70 -2.72
C ARG A 26 8.45 -14.50 -3.24
N PRO A 27 9.67 -14.27 -2.72
CA PRO A 27 10.44 -13.09 -3.07
C PRO A 27 10.87 -13.09 -4.54
N VAL A 28 10.64 -11.97 -5.20
CA VAL A 28 11.11 -11.69 -6.56
C VAL A 28 11.68 -10.26 -6.67
N THR A 29 11.55 -9.47 -5.60
CA THR A 29 12.17 -8.15 -5.43
C THR A 29 12.64 -8.00 -3.98
N GLY A 30 13.44 -6.99 -3.68
CA GLY A 30 13.88 -6.69 -2.32
C GLY A 30 12.79 -6.07 -1.44
N THR A 31 11.74 -5.46 -2.01
CA THR A 31 10.71 -4.76 -1.25
C THR A 31 9.33 -5.38 -1.47
N LEU A 32 8.61 -5.64 -0.37
CA LEU A 32 7.24 -6.16 -0.36
C LEU A 32 6.28 -5.16 0.29
N ALA A 33 5.15 -4.88 -0.36
CA ALA A 33 4.01 -4.19 0.26
C ALA A 33 2.87 -5.16 0.55
N LEU A 34 2.43 -5.19 1.80
CA LEU A 34 1.26 -5.89 2.31
C LEU A 34 0.12 -4.89 2.46
N ALA A 35 -0.79 -4.86 1.49
CA ALA A 35 -1.82 -3.84 1.36
C ALA A 35 -3.14 -4.19 2.08
N GLY A 36 -3.04 -4.72 3.29
CA GLY A 36 -4.14 -5.01 4.20
C GLY A 36 -4.87 -6.34 3.97
N ASP A 37 -5.69 -6.70 4.94
CA ASP A 37 -6.43 -7.97 5.01
C ASP A 37 -5.51 -9.19 4.89
N ILE A 38 -4.33 -9.09 5.52
CA ILE A 38 -3.36 -10.17 5.61
C ILE A 38 -3.88 -11.23 6.58
N GLY A 39 -4.50 -10.78 7.68
CA GLY A 39 -5.12 -11.64 8.67
C GLY A 39 -5.32 -10.95 10.02
N HIS A 40 -5.96 -11.64 10.96
CA HIS A 40 -6.18 -11.08 12.30
C HIS A 40 -4.88 -11.08 13.12
N PRO A 41 -4.40 -9.94 13.63
CA PRO A 41 -3.14 -9.84 14.37
C PRO A 41 -3.06 -10.72 15.63
N HIS A 42 -4.21 -10.96 16.30
CA HIS A 42 -4.28 -11.84 17.46
C HIS A 42 -4.26 -13.34 17.12
N LYS A 43 -4.33 -13.73 15.85
CA LYS A 43 -4.24 -15.14 15.42
C LYS A 43 -2.79 -15.54 15.16
N PRO A 44 -2.39 -16.76 15.53
CA PRO A 44 -0.99 -17.18 15.52
C PRO A 44 -0.34 -17.22 14.13
N LEU A 45 -1.11 -17.25 13.05
CA LEU A 45 -0.56 -17.25 11.69
C LEU A 45 -0.06 -15.86 11.27
N TYR A 46 -0.66 -14.77 11.78
CA TYR A 46 -0.28 -13.41 11.42
C TYR A 46 1.17 -13.09 11.79
N PRO A 47 1.62 -13.17 13.06
CA PRO A 47 3.00 -12.88 13.41
C PRO A 47 3.99 -13.83 12.71
N LYS A 48 3.64 -15.10 12.50
CA LYS A 48 4.48 -16.05 11.76
C LYS A 48 4.64 -15.67 10.29
N PHE A 49 3.60 -15.12 9.68
CA PHE A 49 3.67 -14.63 8.30
C PHE A 49 4.52 -13.36 8.20
N ILE A 50 4.38 -12.42 9.14
CA ILE A 50 5.24 -11.24 9.22
C ILE A 50 6.71 -11.66 9.41
N GLU A 51 6.98 -12.64 10.30
CA GLU A 51 8.33 -13.21 10.47
C GLU A 51 8.86 -13.86 9.19
N TYR A 52 8.02 -14.57 8.43
CA TYR A 52 8.37 -15.11 7.12
C TYR A 52 8.74 -13.98 6.14
N CYS A 53 7.92 -12.93 6.05
CA CYS A 53 8.18 -11.80 5.17
C CYS A 53 9.49 -11.10 5.54
N LYS A 54 9.71 -10.80 6.81
CA LYS A 54 10.93 -10.20 7.34
C LYS A 54 12.21 -10.96 6.96
N LYS A 55 12.15 -12.29 6.91
CA LYS A 55 13.30 -13.14 6.58
C LYS A 55 13.62 -13.20 5.09
N ASN A 56 12.67 -12.84 4.23
CA ASN A 56 12.75 -13.07 2.80
C ASN A 56 12.77 -11.79 1.95
N TRP A 57 12.53 -10.61 2.54
CA TRP A 57 12.64 -9.32 1.88
C TRP A 57 13.53 -8.38 2.66
N ASP A 58 14.19 -7.47 1.95
CA ASP A 58 15.02 -6.42 2.54
C ASP A 58 14.16 -5.40 3.29
N ASP A 59 12.99 -5.02 2.71
CA ASP A 59 12.00 -4.15 3.33
C ASP A 59 10.59 -4.70 3.15
N VAL A 60 9.78 -4.62 4.22
CA VAL A 60 8.37 -5.01 4.24
C VAL A 60 7.53 -3.84 4.69
N ILE A 61 6.68 -3.32 3.81
CA ILE A 61 5.71 -2.26 4.12
C ILE A 61 4.38 -2.92 4.47
N VAL A 62 3.82 -2.60 5.62
CA VAL A 62 2.57 -3.22 6.10
C VAL A 62 1.53 -2.14 6.34
N VAL A 63 0.35 -2.31 5.76
CA VAL A 63 -0.85 -1.50 6.04
C VAL A 63 -1.95 -2.42 6.56
N ALA A 64 -2.71 -1.97 7.54
CA ALA A 64 -3.87 -2.72 8.02
C ALA A 64 -5.06 -2.54 7.07
N GLY A 65 -5.77 -3.63 6.78
CA GLY A 65 -7.08 -3.61 6.17
C GLY A 65 -8.21 -3.55 7.21
N ASN A 66 -9.44 -3.71 6.76
CA ASN A 66 -10.58 -3.70 7.66
C ASN A 66 -10.63 -4.96 8.56
N HIS A 67 -10.18 -6.11 8.06
CA HIS A 67 -10.16 -7.36 8.84
C HIS A 67 -9.12 -7.35 9.97
N GLU A 68 -7.97 -6.71 9.80
CA GLU A 68 -7.06 -6.49 10.92
C GLU A 68 -7.73 -5.72 12.05
N LEU A 69 -8.69 -4.83 11.75
CA LEU A 69 -9.26 -3.84 12.68
C LEU A 69 -10.64 -4.21 13.25
N GLU A 70 -11.26 -5.29 12.78
CA GLU A 70 -12.63 -5.71 13.15
C GLU A 70 -12.83 -5.92 14.66
N ASN A 71 -11.87 -6.51 15.36
CA ASN A 71 -12.04 -6.94 16.74
C ASN A 71 -11.53 -5.88 17.75
N GLY A 72 -11.83 -4.61 17.49
CA GLY A 72 -11.46 -3.49 18.36
C GLY A 72 -10.30 -2.68 17.79
N TYR A 73 -10.65 -1.69 17.01
CA TYR A 73 -9.77 -0.83 16.22
C TYR A 73 -8.47 -0.44 16.92
N THR A 74 -8.57 0.22 18.07
CA THR A 74 -7.38 0.72 18.79
C THR A 74 -6.47 -0.40 19.28
N ASN A 75 -7.04 -1.50 19.79
CA ASN A 75 -6.27 -2.62 20.31
C ASN A 75 -5.57 -3.38 19.19
N GLN A 76 -6.25 -3.57 18.06
CA GLN A 76 -5.68 -4.25 16.90
C GLN A 76 -4.58 -3.42 16.24
N LEU A 77 -4.74 -2.10 16.14
CA LEU A 77 -3.65 -1.22 15.69
C LEU A 77 -2.40 -1.32 16.58
N LYS A 78 -2.60 -1.29 17.91
CA LYS A 78 -1.48 -1.44 18.85
C LYS A 78 -0.79 -2.79 18.68
N LEU A 79 -1.55 -3.87 18.59
CA LEU A 79 -1.02 -5.22 18.42
C LEU A 79 -0.26 -5.37 17.10
N THR A 80 -0.84 -4.89 15.99
CA THR A 80 -0.17 -4.90 14.67
C THR A 80 1.15 -4.12 14.71
N ARG A 81 1.14 -2.92 15.32
CA ARG A 81 2.33 -2.12 15.50
C ARG A 81 3.39 -2.85 16.32
N GLN A 82 2.98 -3.49 17.43
CA GLN A 82 3.88 -4.26 18.28
C GLN A 82 4.54 -5.40 17.49
N ILE A 83 3.75 -6.21 16.77
CA ILE A 83 4.27 -7.33 15.97
C ILE A 83 5.27 -6.84 14.92
N CYS A 84 4.95 -5.76 14.22
CA CYS A 84 5.83 -5.24 13.17
C CYS A 84 7.10 -4.61 13.75
N SER A 85 7.03 -3.95 14.93
CA SER A 85 8.16 -3.26 15.55
C SER A 85 9.24 -4.20 16.11
N GLU A 86 8.98 -5.51 16.13
CA GLU A 86 10.01 -6.52 16.51
C GLU A 86 11.16 -6.59 15.47
N TRP A 87 10.96 -6.01 14.29
CA TRP A 87 11.88 -6.13 13.16
C TRP A 87 12.19 -4.78 12.52
N SER A 88 13.45 -4.47 12.36
CA SER A 88 13.91 -3.17 11.82
C SER A 88 13.58 -2.95 10.34
N ASN A 89 13.33 -4.02 9.58
CA ASN A 89 12.98 -3.97 8.16
C ASN A 89 11.48 -4.18 7.90
N VAL A 90 10.63 -4.14 8.95
CA VAL A 90 9.17 -4.21 8.82
C VAL A 90 8.58 -2.87 9.24
N HIS A 91 7.95 -2.18 8.31
CA HIS A 91 7.43 -0.82 8.48
C HIS A 91 5.91 -0.84 8.48
N PHE A 92 5.29 -0.81 9.67
CA PHE A 92 3.83 -0.68 9.78
C PHE A 92 3.41 0.76 9.61
N LEU A 93 2.60 1.01 8.58
CA LEU A 93 2.11 2.33 8.22
C LEU A 93 0.60 2.45 8.48
N HIS A 94 0.24 3.48 9.25
CA HIS A 94 -1.14 3.86 9.53
C HIS A 94 -1.20 5.37 9.78
N ASN A 95 -1.59 6.12 8.76
CA ASN A 95 -1.49 7.57 8.67
C ASN A 95 -0.06 8.06 9.01
N ASN A 96 0.93 7.40 8.45
CA ASN A 96 2.34 7.78 8.55
C ASN A 96 3.14 7.31 7.35
N SER A 97 4.36 7.78 7.24
CA SER A 97 5.27 7.48 6.14
C SER A 97 6.63 7.01 6.62
N VAL A 98 7.35 6.33 5.74
CA VAL A 98 8.76 5.95 5.92
C VAL A 98 9.54 6.26 4.65
N TYR A 99 10.67 6.96 4.79
CA TYR A 99 11.60 7.19 3.70
C TYR A 99 12.73 6.16 3.75
N LEU A 100 12.78 5.30 2.75
CA LEU A 100 13.84 4.30 2.61
C LEU A 100 14.99 4.92 1.81
N LYS A 101 15.96 5.47 2.54
CA LYS A 101 17.07 6.25 1.96
C LYS A 101 17.86 5.47 0.90
N HIS A 102 18.10 4.18 1.11
CA HIS A 102 18.85 3.31 0.19
C HIS A 102 18.12 3.08 -1.14
N LEU A 103 16.79 3.27 -1.16
CA LEU A 103 15.96 3.17 -2.36
C LEU A 103 15.67 4.55 -2.99
N GLY A 104 15.81 5.64 -2.24
CA GLY A 104 15.37 6.98 -2.64
C GLY A 104 13.84 7.08 -2.79
N VAL A 105 13.08 6.30 -2.00
CA VAL A 105 11.62 6.18 -2.11
C VAL A 105 10.97 6.43 -0.75
N ASN A 106 9.93 7.23 -0.75
CA ASN A 106 9.04 7.45 0.38
C ASN A 106 7.81 6.54 0.25
N PHE A 107 7.43 5.89 1.34
CA PHE A 107 6.20 5.09 1.41
C PHE A 107 5.21 5.78 2.34
N CYS A 108 4.03 6.12 1.84
CA CYS A 108 2.89 6.63 2.60
C CYS A 108 1.86 5.51 2.76
N GLY A 109 1.42 5.22 3.99
CA GLY A 109 0.50 4.11 4.23
C GLY A 109 -0.68 4.43 5.15
N THR A 110 -1.85 3.94 4.77
CA THR A 110 -3.10 4.05 5.55
C THR A 110 -4.12 3.01 5.09
N THR A 111 -5.07 2.64 5.96
CA THR A 111 -6.22 1.80 5.58
C THR A 111 -7.08 2.47 4.51
N MET A 112 -7.13 3.80 4.48
CA MET A 112 -7.93 4.62 3.56
C MET A 112 -9.38 4.15 3.49
N TRP A 113 -10.07 4.16 4.62
CA TRP A 113 -11.50 3.86 4.67
C TRP A 113 -12.29 4.65 3.61
N THR A 114 -13.38 4.09 3.12
CA THR A 114 -14.24 4.86 2.22
C THR A 114 -15.15 5.81 3.01
N PRO A 115 -15.56 6.95 2.43
CA PRO A 115 -16.41 7.92 3.11
C PRO A 115 -17.77 7.35 3.48
N LYS A 116 -18.20 6.27 2.84
CA LYS A 116 -19.46 5.60 3.09
C LYS A 116 -19.40 4.64 4.27
N VAL A 117 -18.27 3.95 4.46
CA VAL A 117 -18.12 2.93 5.51
C VAL A 117 -17.66 3.55 6.83
N GLN A 118 -16.66 4.43 6.80
CA GLN A 118 -16.09 5.08 7.97
C GLN A 118 -15.76 6.55 7.66
N PRO A 119 -16.76 7.44 7.65
CA PRO A 119 -16.58 8.83 7.20
C PRO A 119 -15.53 9.61 7.99
N HIS A 120 -15.41 9.37 9.28
CA HIS A 120 -14.45 10.09 10.14
C HIS A 120 -13.02 9.63 9.83
N LEU A 121 -12.77 8.32 9.84
CA LEU A 121 -11.45 7.74 9.55
C LEU A 121 -11.01 8.01 8.11
N HIS A 122 -11.97 8.10 7.19
CA HIS A 122 -11.70 8.51 5.81
C HIS A 122 -11.17 9.94 5.76
N ARG A 123 -11.87 10.90 6.37
CA ARG A 123 -11.43 12.31 6.37
C ARG A 123 -10.06 12.50 7.01
N GLU A 124 -9.82 11.80 8.13
CA GLU A 124 -8.53 11.82 8.81
C GLU A 124 -7.41 11.30 7.90
N ALA A 125 -7.62 10.15 7.24
CA ALA A 125 -6.65 9.55 6.34
C ALA A 125 -6.38 10.42 5.10
N VAL A 126 -7.42 11.00 4.49
CA VAL A 126 -7.28 11.89 3.33
C VAL A 126 -6.52 13.15 3.71
N SER A 127 -6.89 13.83 4.82
CA SER A 127 -6.21 15.04 5.28
C SER A 127 -4.74 14.79 5.61
N TRP A 128 -4.43 13.64 6.23
CA TRP A 128 -3.06 13.25 6.49
C TRP A 128 -2.29 12.99 5.19
N LEU A 129 -2.87 12.22 4.25
CA LEU A 129 -2.21 11.88 3.01
C LEU A 129 -1.92 13.11 2.15
N ASP A 130 -2.88 14.04 2.05
CA ASP A 130 -2.71 15.30 1.35
C ASP A 130 -1.49 16.08 1.87
N SER A 131 -1.40 16.23 3.20
CA SER A 131 -0.25 16.86 3.85
C SER A 131 1.07 16.11 3.61
N ALA A 132 1.03 14.78 3.62
CA ALA A 132 2.20 13.95 3.39
C ALA A 132 2.70 14.07 1.93
N LEU A 133 1.80 14.08 0.96
CA LEU A 133 2.12 14.27 -0.46
C LEU A 133 2.62 15.69 -0.75
N TYR A 134 2.03 16.71 -0.13
CA TYR A 134 2.54 18.08 -0.23
C TYR A 134 4.00 18.17 0.26
N ASN A 135 4.31 17.60 1.43
CA ASN A 135 5.68 17.57 1.93
C ASN A 135 6.63 16.78 1.01
N ALA A 136 6.16 15.66 0.47
CA ALA A 136 6.95 14.86 -0.47
C ALA A 136 7.22 15.62 -1.79
N THR A 137 6.29 16.45 -2.24
CA THR A 137 6.50 17.36 -3.39
C THR A 137 7.61 18.36 -3.13
N ILE A 138 7.58 19.03 -1.96
CA ILE A 138 8.64 19.98 -1.57
C ILE A 138 10.01 19.29 -1.51
N LEU A 139 10.05 18.07 -0.96
CA LEU A 139 11.27 17.28 -0.83
C LEU A 139 11.68 16.57 -2.14
N GLN A 140 10.89 16.70 -3.19
CA GLN A 140 11.08 16.02 -4.48
C GLN A 140 11.27 14.50 -4.31
N SER A 141 10.49 13.89 -3.43
CA SER A 141 10.62 12.48 -3.07
C SER A 141 9.71 11.60 -3.93
N ASN A 142 10.28 10.62 -4.63
CA ASN A 142 9.46 9.58 -5.26
C ASN A 142 8.62 8.87 -4.21
N THR A 143 7.31 8.89 -4.35
CA THR A 143 6.39 8.39 -3.33
C THR A 143 5.59 7.19 -3.85
N VAL A 144 5.56 6.15 -3.05
CA VAL A 144 4.64 5.02 -3.20
C VAL A 144 3.55 5.15 -2.14
N VAL A 145 2.29 5.15 -2.56
CA VAL A 145 1.15 5.11 -1.63
C VAL A 145 0.67 3.66 -1.51
N VAL A 146 0.50 3.20 -0.28
CA VAL A 146 -0.02 1.87 0.05
C VAL A 146 -1.30 2.04 0.86
N THR A 147 -2.43 1.62 0.30
CA THR A 147 -3.72 1.66 0.99
C THR A 147 -4.40 0.30 0.96
N HIS A 148 -5.37 0.06 1.86
CA HIS A 148 -6.20 -1.11 1.73
C HIS A 148 -7.36 -0.88 0.77
N HIS A 149 -8.19 0.16 1.00
CA HIS A 149 -9.24 0.51 0.03
C HIS A 149 -8.66 1.23 -1.19
N MET A 150 -9.27 0.97 -2.34
CA MET A 150 -8.81 1.52 -3.62
C MET A 150 -8.96 3.05 -3.69
N PRO A 151 -7.97 3.77 -4.26
CA PRO A 151 -8.06 5.22 -4.43
C PRO A 151 -9.08 5.64 -5.51
N SER A 152 -9.29 4.78 -6.50
CA SER A 152 -10.04 5.12 -7.72
C SER A 152 -10.79 3.93 -8.28
N LYS A 153 -11.87 4.22 -8.99
CA LYS A 153 -12.64 3.23 -9.77
C LYS A 153 -11.85 2.69 -10.97
N LEU A 154 -10.82 3.38 -11.41
CA LEU A 154 -10.00 2.98 -12.55
C LEU A 154 -9.39 1.59 -12.37
N ILE A 155 -9.05 1.21 -11.14
CA ILE A 155 -8.52 -0.12 -10.81
C ILE A 155 -9.58 -1.08 -10.27
N SER A 156 -10.85 -0.67 -10.24
CA SER A 156 -11.94 -1.55 -9.80
C SER A 156 -12.22 -2.66 -10.80
N HIS A 157 -12.72 -3.80 -10.32
CA HIS A 157 -13.23 -4.88 -11.18
C HIS A 157 -14.60 -4.52 -11.72
N GLY A 158 -14.88 -4.89 -12.99
CA GLY A 158 -16.15 -4.58 -13.67
C GLY A 158 -17.42 -5.06 -12.92
N ARG A 159 -17.34 -6.16 -12.14
CA ARG A 159 -18.47 -6.61 -11.30
C ARG A 159 -18.87 -5.59 -10.23
N TYR A 160 -17.93 -4.77 -9.74
CA TYR A 160 -18.20 -3.75 -8.72
C TYR A 160 -18.74 -2.45 -9.32
N ALA A 161 -18.55 -2.21 -10.63
CA ALA A 161 -19.12 -1.06 -11.32
C ALA A 161 -20.68 -1.09 -11.31
N ASN A 162 -21.25 -2.31 -11.28
CA ASN A 162 -22.69 -2.55 -11.23
C ASN A 162 -23.22 -2.86 -9.80
N TYR A 163 -22.38 -2.77 -8.78
CA TYR A 163 -22.81 -3.02 -7.40
C TYR A 163 -23.72 -1.89 -6.92
N LYS A 164 -24.80 -2.22 -6.16
CA LYS A 164 -25.73 -1.22 -5.59
C LYS A 164 -25.01 -0.13 -4.77
N ASN A 165 -23.78 -0.40 -4.34
CA ASN A 165 -22.98 0.49 -3.49
C ASN A 165 -21.48 0.44 -3.84
N PRO A 166 -21.04 0.93 -5.01
CA PRO A 166 -19.63 0.91 -5.41
C PRO A 166 -18.74 1.72 -4.44
N GLY A 167 -19.28 2.75 -3.77
CA GLY A 167 -18.58 3.55 -2.77
C GLY A 167 -18.18 2.82 -1.48
N ASN A 168 -18.55 1.53 -1.31
CA ASN A 168 -18.02 0.73 -0.21
C ASN A 168 -16.59 0.23 -0.48
N PHE A 169 -16.17 0.19 -1.72
CA PHE A 169 -14.90 -0.42 -2.15
C PHE A 169 -13.87 0.58 -2.65
N THR A 170 -14.33 1.71 -3.20
CA THR A 170 -13.49 2.70 -3.85
C THR A 170 -13.67 4.09 -3.31
N ASN A 171 -12.60 4.85 -3.35
CA ASN A 171 -12.59 6.29 -3.13
C ASN A 171 -12.64 7.04 -4.48
N ASN A 172 -12.65 8.36 -4.45
CA ASN A 172 -12.47 9.28 -5.57
C ASN A 172 -11.28 10.18 -5.22
N LEU A 173 -10.07 9.64 -5.33
CA LEU A 173 -8.83 10.32 -4.97
C LEU A 173 -7.93 10.53 -6.20
N GLU A 174 -8.54 10.63 -7.38
CA GLU A 174 -7.85 10.82 -8.65
C GLU A 174 -6.98 12.08 -8.63
N ASP A 175 -7.43 13.15 -7.97
CA ASP A 175 -6.68 14.41 -7.82
C ASP A 175 -5.36 14.25 -7.04
N MET A 176 -5.23 13.19 -6.24
CA MET A 176 -3.99 12.86 -5.53
C MET A 176 -3.05 11.96 -6.34
N ILE A 177 -3.50 11.49 -7.52
CA ILE A 177 -2.70 10.63 -8.40
C ILE A 177 -1.88 11.52 -9.35
N CYS A 178 -0.95 12.27 -8.78
CA CYS A 178 -0.07 13.20 -9.48
C CYS A 178 1.32 13.15 -8.82
N TRP A 179 2.29 13.89 -9.34
CA TRP A 179 3.57 14.02 -8.65
C TRP A 179 3.37 14.48 -7.19
N PRO A 180 4.03 13.87 -6.18
CA PRO A 180 5.21 12.99 -6.24
C PRO A 180 4.88 11.48 -6.27
N VAL A 181 3.61 11.11 -6.46
CA VAL A 181 3.20 9.70 -6.51
C VAL A 181 3.74 9.03 -7.77
N ARG A 182 4.44 7.91 -7.58
CA ARG A 182 4.98 7.06 -8.67
C ARG A 182 4.23 5.75 -8.79
N ALA A 183 3.68 5.30 -7.68
CA ALA A 183 2.83 4.12 -7.65
C ALA A 183 1.83 4.20 -6.50
N TRP A 184 0.68 3.58 -6.69
CA TRP A 184 -0.32 3.40 -5.65
C TRP A 184 -0.81 1.96 -5.67
N VAL A 185 -0.56 1.21 -4.62
CA VAL A 185 -1.02 -0.17 -4.47
C VAL A 185 -2.11 -0.29 -3.42
N SER A 186 -3.08 -1.17 -3.69
CA SER A 186 -4.23 -1.36 -2.80
C SER A 186 -4.76 -2.79 -2.82
N GLY A 187 -5.80 -3.07 -2.04
CA GLY A 187 -6.47 -4.35 -1.88
C GLY A 187 -7.99 -4.24 -1.87
N HIS A 188 -8.62 -4.92 -0.92
CA HIS A 188 -10.05 -4.92 -0.58
C HIS A 188 -11.01 -5.48 -1.63
N SER A 189 -10.70 -5.39 -2.88
CA SER A 189 -11.61 -5.73 -3.98
C SER A 189 -11.47 -7.17 -4.48
N HIS A 190 -10.62 -7.96 -3.86
CA HIS A 190 -10.41 -9.39 -4.16
C HIS A 190 -10.23 -9.69 -5.66
N HIS A 191 -9.45 -8.88 -6.36
CA HIS A 191 -9.09 -9.12 -7.76
C HIS A 191 -7.64 -8.66 -8.05
N GLN A 192 -7.22 -8.83 -9.28
CA GLN A 192 -5.91 -8.40 -9.76
C GLN A 192 -6.09 -7.45 -10.93
N LYS A 193 -5.48 -6.28 -10.87
CA LYS A 193 -5.48 -5.30 -11.95
C LYS A 193 -4.30 -4.34 -11.78
N GLU A 194 -3.74 -3.92 -12.89
CA GLU A 194 -2.73 -2.87 -12.96
C GLU A 194 -3.12 -1.89 -14.07
N VAL A 195 -2.95 -0.62 -13.82
CA VAL A 195 -3.22 0.46 -14.78
C VAL A 195 -2.11 1.49 -14.67
N THR A 196 -1.49 1.85 -15.77
CA THR A 196 -0.56 2.98 -15.85
C THR A 196 -1.33 4.21 -16.31
N LEU A 197 -1.21 5.29 -15.56
CA LEU A 197 -1.79 6.58 -15.89
C LEU A 197 -0.67 7.52 -16.32
N GLN A 198 -0.90 8.25 -17.43
CA GLN A 198 -0.08 9.39 -17.79
C GLN A 198 -0.53 10.58 -16.95
N ILE A 199 0.40 11.30 -16.37
CA ILE A 199 0.15 12.50 -15.60
C ILE A 199 0.88 13.69 -16.23
N ASP A 200 0.17 14.81 -16.38
CA ASP A 200 0.69 16.04 -16.96
C ASP A 200 1.45 16.86 -15.88
N ASP A 201 2.41 16.27 -15.17
CA ASP A 201 3.05 16.97 -14.08
C ASP A 201 4.58 16.93 -14.18
N PRO A 202 5.23 18.10 -14.30
CA PRO A 202 6.68 18.19 -14.34
C PRO A 202 7.27 18.04 -12.93
N PRO A 203 8.37 17.28 -12.78
CA PRO A 203 9.63 17.86 -13.25
C PRO A 203 10.30 17.09 -14.40
N THR A 204 9.65 16.11 -14.98
CA THR A 204 10.19 15.39 -16.14
C THR A 204 9.08 15.12 -17.15
N ASP A 205 9.40 15.06 -18.43
CA ASP A 205 8.47 14.79 -19.54
C ASP A 205 7.83 13.38 -19.51
N GLU A 206 8.06 12.59 -18.45
CA GLU A 206 7.58 11.24 -18.27
C GLU A 206 6.79 11.12 -16.96
N GLY A 207 5.61 11.73 -16.92
CA GLY A 207 4.69 11.62 -15.79
C GLY A 207 3.86 10.34 -15.82
N GLU A 208 4.38 9.23 -15.28
CA GLU A 208 3.64 7.98 -15.14
C GLU A 208 3.39 7.63 -13.68
N VAL A 209 2.16 7.23 -13.37
CA VAL A 209 1.80 6.61 -12.11
C VAL A 209 1.21 5.22 -12.35
N VAL A 210 1.74 4.21 -11.67
CA VAL A 210 1.23 2.84 -11.74
C VAL A 210 0.27 2.59 -10.58
N LEU A 211 -0.99 2.28 -10.89
CA LEU A 211 -1.99 1.83 -9.93
C LEU A 211 -2.07 0.30 -9.95
N GLY A 212 -1.99 -0.33 -8.77
CA GLY A 212 -2.01 -1.78 -8.67
C GLY A 212 -2.95 -2.33 -7.59
N VAL A 213 -3.63 -3.41 -7.90
CA VAL A 213 -4.35 -4.28 -6.96
C VAL A 213 -3.90 -5.71 -7.19
N ASN A 214 -3.53 -6.42 -6.12
CA ASN A 214 -3.16 -7.82 -6.18
C ASN A 214 -3.68 -8.57 -4.96
N ALA A 215 -4.97 -8.90 -4.95
CA ALA A 215 -5.59 -9.67 -3.91
C ALA A 215 -5.30 -11.17 -4.06
N TYR A 216 -4.95 -11.84 -2.97
CA TYR A 216 -4.78 -13.29 -2.93
C TYR A 216 -6.14 -14.00 -3.04
N GLN A 217 -6.26 -14.92 -3.97
CA GLN A 217 -7.50 -15.67 -4.23
C GLN A 217 -7.28 -17.20 -4.21
N GLY A 218 -6.54 -17.69 -3.21
CA GLY A 218 -6.27 -19.13 -3.11
C GLY A 218 -5.30 -19.70 -4.18
N GLY A 219 -4.91 -18.89 -5.13
CA GLY A 219 -4.00 -19.19 -6.25
C GLY A 219 -3.58 -17.91 -6.95
N GLY A 220 -3.61 -16.78 -6.23
CA GLY A 220 -3.20 -15.48 -6.73
C GLY A 220 -1.76 -15.45 -7.25
N ASN A 221 -1.38 -14.40 -7.95
CA ASN A 221 -0.03 -14.27 -8.47
C ASN A 221 0.96 -13.91 -7.33
N PRO A 222 1.71 -14.90 -6.77
CA PRO A 222 2.62 -14.68 -5.66
C PRO A 222 3.85 -13.85 -6.04
N THR A 223 3.98 -13.49 -7.30
CA THR A 223 5.13 -12.76 -7.86
C THR A 223 4.74 -11.45 -8.52
N GLN A 224 3.50 -10.96 -8.31
CA GLN A 224 3.07 -9.68 -8.88
C GLN A 224 4.00 -8.55 -8.45
N THR A 225 4.49 -7.81 -9.42
CA THR A 225 5.36 -6.64 -9.22
C THR A 225 4.93 -5.50 -10.09
N LEU A 226 5.12 -4.28 -9.61
CA LEU A 226 5.16 -3.07 -10.44
C LEU A 226 6.57 -2.48 -10.45
N ALA A 227 6.85 -1.62 -11.41
CA ALA A 227 8.14 -0.97 -11.52
C ALA A 227 7.96 0.48 -12.01
N PHE A 228 8.81 1.37 -11.51
CA PHE A 228 8.91 2.76 -11.98
C PHE A 228 10.35 3.27 -11.91
N ARG A 229 10.62 4.35 -12.63
CA ARG A 229 11.91 5.03 -12.57
C ARG A 229 11.95 5.96 -11.34
N VAL A 230 12.93 5.78 -10.48
CA VAL A 230 13.22 6.72 -9.40
C VAL A 230 13.89 7.95 -10.01
N ILE A 231 13.30 9.12 -9.78
CA ILE A 231 13.82 10.40 -10.24
C ILE A 231 14.73 10.93 -9.13
N PRO A 232 16.02 11.21 -9.40
CA PRO A 232 16.89 11.82 -8.39
C PRO A 232 16.35 13.22 -8.02
N PRO A 233 16.46 13.64 -6.74
CA PRO A 233 16.09 14.98 -6.35
C PRO A 233 16.93 15.98 -7.16
N ARG A 234 16.29 17.07 -7.62
CA ARG A 234 17.04 18.16 -8.26
C ARG A 234 18.03 18.74 -7.26
N ALA A 235 19.25 18.98 -7.70
CA ALA A 235 20.17 19.78 -6.92
C ALA A 235 19.50 21.14 -6.63
N PRO A 236 19.59 21.68 -5.40
CA PRO A 236 19.07 23.00 -5.12
C PRO A 236 19.68 23.96 -6.13
N GLU A 237 18.84 24.68 -6.88
CA GLU A 237 19.34 25.79 -7.72
C GLU A 237 20.03 26.76 -6.77
N MET A 238 21.35 26.92 -6.94
CA MET A 238 22.06 28.00 -6.27
C MET A 238 21.49 29.31 -6.82
N VAL A 239 20.61 29.94 -6.05
CA VAL A 239 20.24 31.32 -6.28
C VAL A 239 21.55 32.11 -6.03
N LEU A 240 22.25 32.42 -7.11
CA LEU A 240 23.35 33.39 -7.05
C LEU A 240 22.73 34.73 -6.64
N ALA A 241 23.00 35.14 -5.40
CA ALA A 241 22.61 36.42 -4.85
C ALA A 241 23.44 37.55 -5.50
#